data_87e67ae4ffb8ef4f47f98e016f65c308
#
_entry.id   87e67ae4ffb8ef4f47f98e016f65c308
#
_cell.length_a   1.000
_cell.length_b   1.000
_cell.length_c   1.000
_cell.angle_alpha   90.00
_cell.angle_beta   90.00
_cell.angle_gamma   90.00
#
_symmetry.space_group_name_H-M   'P 1'
#
loop_
_entity.id
_entity.type
_entity.pdbx_description
1 polymer ?
#
loop_
_entity_poly.entity_id
_entity_poly.type
_entity_poly.pdbx_seq_one_letter_code
_entity_poly.pdbx_strand_id
1 'polypeptide(L)'
;MYHDDTFVPSIALEGTKHDAEPIWVPASRLGGEDEPRMPLFWTIDSGDLKQGAVGDCWLIAAVSCLANYPEEIEALFFGHGAEAAPDGRYTVLLYDHRKRSTLPIVIDERVPCRNLQPGYYVPGYEHLRGGVPCFAKPNGEMWPLLLEKAMAKMLGGYGSLNKGYTEAAFRALTGCTKQETWTRRMSDGTWQCCELTDDSMNTFQYRSGEDISADELWQQLEGWSSRNFLMSASVKASKGEVERRRPDGLIEGHAYSLLMTITVGHDLEGG
;
A
#
# COMPACT_ATOMS: atom_id res chain seq x y z
N MET A 1 -9.67 -13.32 -23.20
CA MET A 1 -9.09 -12.57 -22.08
C MET A 1 -9.79 -11.23 -21.99
N TYR A 2 -10.23 -10.83 -20.82
CA TYR A 2 -10.90 -9.55 -20.57
C TYR A 2 -9.91 -8.38 -20.79
N HIS A 3 -10.38 -7.31 -21.38
CA HIS A 3 -9.64 -6.05 -21.56
C HIS A 3 -10.42 -4.92 -20.91
N ASP A 4 -9.77 -4.14 -20.11
CA ASP A 4 -10.36 -2.98 -19.45
C ASP A 4 -10.20 -1.74 -20.32
N ASP A 5 -11.19 -1.47 -21.15
CA ASP A 5 -11.21 -0.32 -22.07
C ASP A 5 -11.38 1.03 -21.35
N THR A 6 -11.69 1.00 -20.04
CA THR A 6 -11.84 2.21 -19.23
C THR A 6 -10.57 2.60 -18.46
N PHE A 7 -9.54 1.72 -18.49
CA PHE A 7 -8.24 1.97 -17.86
C PHE A 7 -7.10 1.56 -18.80
N VAL A 8 -7.10 2.20 -19.97
CA VAL A 8 -6.11 1.98 -21.04
C VAL A 8 -4.73 2.54 -20.64
N PRO A 9 -3.63 2.08 -21.27
CA PRO A 9 -2.26 2.50 -20.94
C PRO A 9 -2.06 4.01 -20.81
N SER A 10 -2.64 4.80 -21.71
CA SER A 10 -2.51 6.27 -21.71
C SER A 10 -3.12 6.92 -20.46
N ILE A 11 -4.21 6.37 -19.93
CA ILE A 11 -4.83 6.82 -18.68
C ILE A 11 -4.05 6.27 -17.47
N ALA A 12 -3.74 4.99 -17.50
CA ALA A 12 -3.09 4.31 -16.40
C ALA A 12 -1.72 4.91 -16.05
N LEU A 13 -0.94 5.31 -17.06
CA LEU A 13 0.42 5.83 -16.92
C LEU A 13 0.49 7.36 -16.83
N GLU A 14 -0.63 8.06 -16.86
CA GLU A 14 -0.63 9.52 -16.74
C GLU A 14 0.07 9.96 -15.42
N GLY A 15 0.97 10.95 -15.54
CA GLY A 15 1.73 11.48 -14.41
C GLY A 15 2.85 10.59 -13.88
N THR A 16 3.08 9.40 -14.46
CA THR A 16 4.22 8.56 -14.11
C THR A 16 5.49 8.96 -14.86
N LYS A 17 6.66 8.59 -14.32
CA LYS A 17 7.95 8.73 -15.00
C LYS A 17 8.50 7.33 -15.28
N HIS A 18 8.91 7.09 -16.51
CA HIS A 18 9.54 5.84 -16.93
C HIS A 18 10.57 6.13 -18.02
N ASP A 19 11.67 5.37 -18.02
CA ASP A 19 12.79 5.56 -18.97
C ASP A 19 12.46 5.04 -20.36
N ALA A 20 11.55 4.08 -20.45
CA ALA A 20 11.03 3.52 -21.72
C ALA A 20 9.55 3.21 -21.55
N GLU A 21 8.79 3.21 -22.66
CA GLU A 21 7.38 2.86 -22.65
C GLU A 21 7.20 1.43 -22.10
N PRO A 22 6.41 1.25 -21.02
CA PRO A 22 6.18 -0.08 -20.45
C PRO A 22 5.45 -1.01 -21.42
N ILE A 23 5.77 -2.29 -21.34
CA ILE A 23 4.95 -3.35 -21.94
C ILE A 23 3.88 -3.80 -20.95
N TRP A 24 2.74 -4.28 -21.45
CA TRP A 24 1.64 -4.74 -20.61
C TRP A 24 1.57 -6.27 -20.62
N VAL A 25 1.86 -6.87 -19.47
CA VAL A 25 1.96 -8.32 -19.29
C VAL A 25 0.85 -8.79 -18.37
N PRO A 26 0.16 -9.92 -18.68
CA PRO A 26 -0.76 -10.55 -17.74
C PRO A 26 -0.02 -10.90 -16.44
N ALA A 27 -0.53 -10.46 -15.28
CA ALA A 27 0.12 -10.72 -13.99
C ALA A 27 0.30 -12.22 -13.74
N SER A 28 -0.65 -13.03 -14.17
CA SER A 28 -0.55 -14.50 -14.09
C SER A 28 0.57 -15.11 -14.93
N ARG A 29 1.17 -14.36 -15.87
CA ARG A 29 2.23 -14.80 -16.79
C ARG A 29 3.58 -14.14 -16.54
N LEU A 30 3.76 -13.46 -15.42
CA LEU A 30 5.04 -12.83 -15.09
C LEU A 30 6.21 -13.82 -14.95
N GLY A 31 5.95 -15.07 -14.58
CA GLY A 31 6.96 -16.15 -14.60
C GLY A 31 7.41 -16.56 -16.00
N GLY A 32 6.62 -16.32 -17.04
CA GLY A 32 6.82 -16.75 -18.42
C GLY A 32 5.68 -17.64 -18.93
N GLU A 33 5.66 -17.86 -20.24
CA GLU A 33 4.58 -18.63 -20.91
C GLU A 33 4.65 -20.13 -20.55
N ASP A 34 5.85 -20.65 -20.33
CA ASP A 34 6.09 -22.08 -20.01
C ASP A 34 5.92 -22.40 -18.52
N GLU A 35 5.78 -21.39 -17.67
CA GLU A 35 5.60 -21.54 -16.23
C GLU A 35 4.10 -21.65 -15.87
N PRO A 36 3.78 -22.28 -14.72
CA PRO A 36 2.42 -22.25 -14.19
C PRO A 36 1.91 -20.82 -14.04
N ARG A 37 0.61 -20.62 -14.21
CA ARG A 37 0.02 -19.30 -13.93
C ARG A 37 0.22 -18.93 -12.46
N MET A 38 0.69 -17.70 -12.22
CA MET A 38 0.78 -17.16 -10.87
C MET A 38 -0.63 -17.09 -10.26
N PRO A 39 -0.85 -17.61 -9.04
CA PRO A 39 -2.16 -17.56 -8.37
C PRO A 39 -2.51 -16.13 -7.96
N LEU A 40 -3.79 -15.90 -7.70
CA LEU A 40 -4.22 -14.63 -7.09
C LEU A 40 -3.72 -14.55 -5.66
N PHE A 41 -3.94 -15.62 -4.88
CA PHE A 41 -3.48 -15.76 -3.49
C PHE A 41 -2.75 -17.08 -3.31
N TRP A 42 -1.63 -17.03 -2.59
CA TRP A 42 -0.94 -18.22 -2.08
C TRP A 42 -0.86 -18.17 -0.56
N THR A 43 -0.07 -17.22 -0.06
CA THR A 43 0.03 -16.89 1.37
C THR A 43 -0.03 -15.38 1.47
N ILE A 44 -1.09 -14.84 2.01
CA ILE A 44 -1.19 -13.40 2.19
C ILE A 44 -0.39 -13.01 3.44
N ASP A 45 0.69 -12.26 3.24
CA ASP A 45 1.58 -11.81 4.32
C ASP A 45 1.97 -10.34 4.16
N SER A 46 2.22 -9.65 5.26
CA SER A 46 2.67 -8.25 5.27
C SER A 46 3.99 -8.02 4.53
N GLY A 47 4.82 -9.05 4.38
CA GLY A 47 6.10 -9.03 3.65
C GLY A 47 5.97 -9.16 2.13
N ASP A 48 4.79 -9.47 1.60
CA ASP A 48 4.58 -9.66 0.16
C ASP A 48 4.64 -8.37 -0.64
N LEU A 49 4.44 -7.25 0.05
CA LEU A 49 4.40 -5.94 -0.57
C LEU A 49 5.77 -5.31 -0.69
N LYS A 50 6.19 -5.08 -1.93
CA LYS A 50 7.44 -4.37 -2.25
C LYS A 50 7.12 -3.23 -3.19
N GLN A 51 7.45 -2.02 -2.74
CA GLN A 51 7.27 -0.80 -3.53
C GLN A 51 8.13 -0.82 -4.80
N GLY A 52 7.57 -0.28 -5.88
CA GLY A 52 8.27 -0.11 -7.15
C GLY A 52 8.66 1.35 -7.42
N ALA A 53 8.38 1.80 -8.65
CA ALA A 53 8.85 3.10 -9.14
C ALA A 53 7.93 4.28 -8.83
N VAL A 54 6.82 4.07 -8.13
CA VAL A 54 5.89 5.13 -7.72
C VAL A 54 6.01 5.39 -6.20
N GLY A 55 5.78 6.62 -5.76
CA GLY A 55 5.87 7.02 -4.35
C GLY A 55 4.59 6.69 -3.58
N ASP A 56 4.21 5.42 -3.54
CA ASP A 56 3.00 4.89 -2.92
C ASP A 56 3.24 4.18 -1.59
N CYS A 57 4.35 4.50 -0.90
CA CYS A 57 4.67 3.94 0.41
C CYS A 57 3.49 4.04 1.42
N TRP A 58 2.68 5.09 1.32
CA TRP A 58 1.47 5.29 2.11
C TRP A 58 0.42 4.20 1.87
N LEU A 59 0.26 3.76 0.63
CA LEU A 59 -0.65 2.66 0.25
C LEU A 59 -0.05 1.32 0.69
N ILE A 60 1.21 1.07 0.36
CA ILE A 60 1.94 -0.15 0.72
C ILE A 60 1.91 -0.37 2.25
N ALA A 61 2.17 0.68 3.04
CA ALA A 61 2.12 0.57 4.51
C ALA A 61 0.72 0.19 5.02
N ALA A 62 -0.34 0.75 4.46
CA ALA A 62 -1.70 0.41 4.85
C ALA A 62 -2.08 -1.01 4.45
N VAL A 63 -1.74 -1.41 3.23
CA VAL A 63 -2.00 -2.77 2.72
C VAL A 63 -1.22 -3.80 3.51
N SER A 64 0.05 -3.54 3.87
CA SER A 64 0.84 -4.41 4.76
C SER A 64 0.21 -4.60 6.13
N CYS A 65 -0.39 -3.55 6.70
CA CYS A 65 -1.12 -3.70 7.97
C CYS A 65 -2.35 -4.60 7.79
N LEU A 66 -3.10 -4.42 6.69
CA LEU A 66 -4.30 -5.21 6.42
C LEU A 66 -3.96 -6.68 6.10
N ALA A 67 -2.80 -6.95 5.49
CA ALA A 67 -2.34 -8.30 5.15
C ALA A 67 -2.06 -9.20 6.37
N ASN A 68 -2.02 -8.64 7.60
CA ASN A 68 -2.06 -9.45 8.82
C ASN A 68 -3.42 -10.11 9.07
N TYR A 69 -4.42 -9.75 8.29
CA TYR A 69 -5.78 -10.28 8.29
C TYR A 69 -6.10 -10.77 6.87
N PRO A 70 -5.60 -11.95 6.47
CA PRO A 70 -5.70 -12.46 5.09
C PRO A 70 -7.12 -12.45 4.55
N GLU A 71 -8.10 -12.77 5.40
CA GLU A 71 -9.52 -12.77 5.08
C GLU A 71 -10.04 -11.40 4.65
N GLU A 72 -9.46 -10.32 5.15
CA GLU A 72 -9.84 -8.96 4.77
C GLU A 72 -9.28 -8.60 3.38
N ILE A 73 -8.08 -9.07 3.04
CA ILE A 73 -7.53 -8.93 1.68
C ILE A 73 -8.35 -9.75 0.69
N GLU A 74 -8.66 -11.02 1.02
CA GLU A 74 -9.51 -11.87 0.17
C GLU A 74 -10.89 -11.23 -0.06
N ALA A 75 -11.49 -10.64 0.97
CA ALA A 75 -12.78 -9.97 0.89
C ALA A 75 -12.79 -8.76 -0.07
N LEU A 76 -11.64 -8.11 -0.30
CA LEU A 76 -11.53 -7.06 -1.30
C LEU A 76 -11.71 -7.58 -2.73
N PHE A 77 -11.33 -8.84 -3.01
CA PHE A 77 -11.42 -9.44 -4.35
C PHE A 77 -12.75 -10.18 -4.51
N PHE A 78 -13.80 -9.42 -4.71
CA PHE A 78 -15.17 -9.92 -4.72
C PHE A 78 -15.41 -11.02 -5.75
N GLY A 79 -15.79 -12.21 -5.26
CA GLY A 79 -16.15 -13.36 -6.11
C GLY A 79 -14.95 -14.12 -6.68
N HIS A 80 -13.73 -13.86 -6.19
CA HIS A 80 -12.50 -14.55 -6.63
C HIS A 80 -12.00 -15.50 -5.56
N GLY A 81 -11.48 -16.66 -5.99
CA GLY A 81 -10.75 -17.61 -5.13
C GLY A 81 -9.23 -17.43 -5.31
N ALA A 82 -8.48 -18.39 -4.77
CA ALA A 82 -7.02 -18.35 -4.77
C ALA A 82 -6.38 -18.38 -6.18
N GLU A 83 -7.03 -19.05 -7.13
CA GLU A 83 -6.50 -19.25 -8.47
C GLU A 83 -6.68 -18.01 -9.36
N ALA A 84 -5.83 -17.92 -10.38
CA ALA A 84 -5.97 -16.89 -11.40
C ALA A 84 -7.28 -17.02 -12.18
N ALA A 85 -8.03 -15.92 -12.31
CA ALA A 85 -9.29 -15.89 -13.05
C ALA A 85 -9.09 -16.37 -14.50
N PRO A 86 -9.94 -17.27 -15.03
CA PRO A 86 -9.76 -17.83 -16.38
C PRO A 86 -9.81 -16.78 -17.47
N ASP A 87 -10.61 -15.75 -17.30
CA ASP A 87 -10.81 -14.67 -18.27
C ASP A 87 -9.92 -13.44 -17.99
N GLY A 88 -9.16 -13.43 -16.89
CA GLY A 88 -8.28 -12.34 -16.49
C GLY A 88 -9.02 -11.09 -16.00
N ARG A 89 -10.28 -11.21 -15.60
CA ARG A 89 -11.09 -10.13 -15.05
C ARG A 89 -11.14 -10.22 -13.53
N TYR A 90 -10.91 -9.10 -12.86
CA TYR A 90 -11.00 -9.01 -11.40
C TYR A 90 -11.90 -7.85 -10.97
N THR A 91 -12.56 -8.04 -9.84
CA THR A 91 -13.38 -7.01 -9.20
C THR A 91 -12.84 -6.78 -7.80
N VAL A 92 -12.34 -5.57 -7.55
CA VAL A 92 -11.82 -5.17 -6.25
C VAL A 92 -12.78 -4.17 -5.62
N LEU A 93 -13.19 -4.42 -4.39
CA LEU A 93 -14.09 -3.55 -3.62
C LEU A 93 -13.26 -2.50 -2.89
N LEU A 94 -13.43 -1.22 -3.26
CA LEU A 94 -12.76 -0.09 -2.61
C LEU A 94 -13.77 0.96 -2.19
N TYR A 95 -13.57 1.55 -1.01
CA TYR A 95 -14.44 2.62 -0.52
C TYR A 95 -14.02 3.97 -1.14
N ASP A 96 -14.95 4.60 -1.85
CA ASP A 96 -14.79 5.98 -2.35
C ASP A 96 -15.40 6.96 -1.32
N HIS A 97 -14.54 7.71 -0.64
CA HIS A 97 -14.95 8.68 0.37
C HIS A 97 -15.82 9.82 -0.20
N ARG A 98 -15.62 10.19 -1.48
CA ARG A 98 -16.42 11.24 -2.16
C ARG A 98 -17.85 10.77 -2.42
N LYS A 99 -18.01 9.49 -2.72
CA LYS A 99 -19.33 8.85 -2.93
C LYS A 99 -19.89 8.25 -1.64
N ARG A 100 -19.08 8.18 -0.58
CA ARG A 100 -19.42 7.55 0.72
C ARG A 100 -19.95 6.11 0.56
N SER A 101 -19.36 5.36 -0.34
CA SER A 101 -19.79 4.00 -0.65
C SER A 101 -18.65 3.15 -1.17
N THR A 102 -18.75 1.85 -0.92
CA THR A 102 -17.86 0.87 -1.53
C THR A 102 -18.25 0.66 -2.98
N LEU A 103 -17.26 0.74 -3.86
CA LEU A 103 -17.40 0.60 -5.30
C LEU A 103 -16.70 -0.65 -5.81
N PRO A 104 -17.31 -1.39 -6.71
CA PRO A 104 -16.64 -2.46 -7.45
C PRO A 104 -15.73 -1.85 -8.51
N ILE A 105 -14.43 -1.95 -8.33
CA ILE A 105 -13.44 -1.53 -9.32
C ILE A 105 -13.08 -2.75 -10.17
N VAL A 106 -13.59 -2.76 -11.40
CA VAL A 106 -13.29 -3.84 -12.36
C VAL A 106 -11.99 -3.52 -13.10
N ILE A 107 -11.07 -4.48 -13.14
CA ILE A 107 -9.77 -4.37 -13.82
C ILE A 107 -9.48 -5.64 -14.62
N ASP A 108 -8.62 -5.54 -15.61
CA ASP A 108 -7.95 -6.70 -16.21
C ASP A 108 -6.64 -7.03 -15.47
N GLU A 109 -6.10 -8.22 -15.70
CA GLU A 109 -4.89 -8.69 -15.02
C GLU A 109 -3.59 -8.12 -15.59
N ARG A 110 -3.61 -7.33 -16.66
CA ARG A 110 -2.39 -6.78 -17.27
C ARG A 110 -1.80 -5.67 -16.41
N VAL A 111 -0.50 -5.79 -16.16
CA VAL A 111 0.26 -4.79 -15.39
C VAL A 111 1.40 -4.23 -16.23
N PRO A 112 1.77 -2.96 -16.04
CA PRO A 112 2.87 -2.35 -16.76
C PRO A 112 4.20 -2.91 -16.26
N CYS A 113 4.99 -3.45 -17.18
CA CYS A 113 6.30 -4.05 -16.93
C CYS A 113 7.40 -3.28 -17.65
N ARG A 114 8.62 -3.35 -17.11
CA ARG A 114 9.79 -2.77 -17.74
C ARG A 114 9.99 -3.37 -19.13
N ASN A 115 10.15 -2.52 -20.12
CA ASN A 115 10.52 -2.92 -21.47
C ASN A 115 12.03 -3.16 -21.52
N LEU A 116 12.45 -4.37 -21.17
CA LEU A 116 13.86 -4.76 -21.12
C LEU A 116 14.33 -5.29 -22.49
N GLN A 117 15.57 -5.00 -22.83
CA GLN A 117 16.22 -5.63 -23.99
C GLN A 117 16.35 -7.15 -23.78
N PRO A 118 16.28 -7.97 -24.83
CA PRO A 118 16.47 -9.42 -24.72
C PRO A 118 17.79 -9.77 -24.01
N GLY A 119 17.71 -10.67 -23.00
CA GLY A 119 18.85 -11.06 -22.17
C GLY A 119 19.15 -10.13 -20.99
N TYR A 120 18.43 -9.02 -20.85
CA TYR A 120 18.53 -8.16 -19.66
C TYR A 120 17.66 -8.70 -18.52
N TYR A 121 18.20 -8.69 -17.30
CA TYR A 121 17.49 -9.10 -16.08
C TYR A 121 17.52 -7.96 -15.07
N VAL A 122 16.50 -7.90 -14.23
CA VAL A 122 16.51 -7.02 -13.06
C VAL A 122 17.01 -7.86 -11.87
N PRO A 123 18.10 -7.47 -11.21
CA PRO A 123 18.64 -8.21 -10.08
C PRO A 123 17.58 -8.48 -9.00
N GLY A 124 17.48 -9.74 -8.57
CA GLY A 124 16.49 -10.22 -7.61
C GLY A 124 15.11 -10.58 -8.22
N TYR A 125 14.93 -10.40 -9.53
CA TYR A 125 13.68 -10.71 -10.25
C TYR A 125 13.92 -11.59 -11.50
N GLU A 126 14.98 -12.37 -11.49
CA GLU A 126 15.38 -13.24 -12.61
C GLU A 126 14.34 -14.33 -12.92
N HIS A 127 13.51 -14.67 -11.93
CA HIS A 127 12.41 -15.61 -12.07
C HIS A 127 11.20 -15.02 -12.82
N LEU A 128 11.11 -13.70 -12.98
CA LEU A 128 10.05 -13.02 -13.70
C LEU A 128 10.39 -12.89 -15.19
N ARG A 129 10.45 -14.01 -15.88
CA ARG A 129 10.85 -14.07 -17.31
C ARG A 129 9.83 -13.46 -18.27
N GLY A 130 8.55 -13.42 -17.87
CA GLY A 130 7.47 -12.80 -18.64
C GLY A 130 7.50 -11.28 -18.56
N GLY A 131 8.02 -10.71 -17.49
CA GLY A 131 8.17 -9.28 -17.30
C GLY A 131 8.35 -8.88 -15.83
N VAL A 132 9.06 -7.79 -15.59
CA VAL A 132 9.23 -7.22 -14.25
C VAL A 132 8.33 -6.00 -14.10
N PRO A 133 7.31 -6.03 -13.21
CA PRO A 133 6.40 -4.90 -13.01
C PRO A 133 7.13 -3.60 -12.70
N CYS A 134 6.63 -2.48 -13.21
CA CYS A 134 7.20 -1.15 -12.96
C CYS A 134 6.96 -0.68 -11.54
N PHE A 135 5.77 -0.98 -11.01
CA PHE A 135 5.28 -0.51 -9.71
C PHE A 135 5.38 -1.63 -8.68
N ALA A 136 4.35 -1.97 -7.92
CA ALA A 136 4.43 -3.05 -6.93
C ALA A 136 5.06 -4.32 -7.51
N LYS A 137 5.72 -5.09 -6.66
CA LYS A 137 6.40 -6.33 -7.08
C LYS A 137 5.65 -7.53 -6.49
N PRO A 138 5.50 -8.60 -7.29
CA PRO A 138 4.89 -9.84 -6.78
C PRO A 138 5.87 -10.59 -5.88
N ASN A 139 5.32 -11.37 -4.95
CA ASN A 139 6.04 -12.37 -4.15
C ASN A 139 5.44 -13.76 -4.40
N GLY A 140 5.32 -14.17 -5.68
CA GLY A 140 4.72 -15.44 -6.07
C GLY A 140 3.20 -15.41 -6.23
N GLU A 141 2.55 -14.27 -6.02
CA GLU A 141 1.10 -14.07 -6.10
C GLU A 141 0.75 -12.70 -6.68
N MET A 142 -0.47 -12.58 -7.23
CA MET A 142 -0.85 -11.39 -8.02
C MET A 142 -1.56 -10.32 -7.24
N TRP A 143 -2.15 -10.64 -6.08
CA TRP A 143 -3.03 -9.72 -5.36
C TRP A 143 -2.40 -8.34 -5.07
N PRO A 144 -1.08 -8.23 -4.73
CA PRO A 144 -0.49 -6.91 -4.49
C PRO A 144 -0.53 -6.02 -5.72
N LEU A 145 -0.22 -6.59 -6.90
CA LEU A 145 -0.22 -5.89 -8.18
C LEU A 145 -1.62 -5.43 -8.58
N LEU A 146 -2.60 -6.30 -8.40
CA LEU A 146 -3.98 -6.05 -8.79
C LEU A 146 -4.68 -5.08 -7.85
N LEU A 147 -4.37 -5.13 -6.55
CA LEU A 147 -4.88 -4.17 -5.57
C LEU A 147 -4.32 -2.77 -5.84
N GLU A 148 -3.01 -2.65 -6.09
CA GLU A 148 -2.38 -1.38 -6.49
C GLU A 148 -3.02 -0.84 -7.79
N LYS A 149 -3.22 -1.70 -8.81
CA LYS A 149 -3.89 -1.32 -10.06
C LYS A 149 -5.32 -0.83 -9.84
N ALA A 150 -6.09 -1.51 -9.00
CA ALA A 150 -7.45 -1.08 -8.68
C ALA A 150 -7.48 0.27 -7.97
N MET A 151 -6.55 0.51 -7.03
CA MET A 151 -6.38 1.79 -6.38
C MET A 151 -5.97 2.87 -7.39
N ALA A 152 -5.02 2.59 -8.27
CA ALA A 152 -4.61 3.50 -9.35
C ALA A 152 -5.80 3.86 -10.24
N LYS A 153 -6.61 2.88 -10.65
CA LYS A 153 -7.81 3.13 -11.45
C LYS A 153 -8.82 4.01 -10.72
N MET A 154 -9.07 3.75 -9.45
CA MET A 154 -10.00 4.57 -8.63
C MET A 154 -9.54 6.02 -8.51
N LEU A 155 -8.23 6.27 -8.46
CA LEU A 155 -7.62 7.59 -8.32
C LEU A 155 -7.26 8.26 -9.65
N GLY A 156 -7.44 7.57 -10.80
CA GLY A 156 -7.25 8.13 -12.13
C GLY A 156 -5.95 7.74 -12.85
N GLY A 157 -5.05 7.01 -12.22
CA GLY A 157 -3.80 6.53 -12.80
C GLY A 157 -2.73 6.21 -11.76
N TYR A 158 -1.69 5.46 -12.13
CA TYR A 158 -0.56 5.16 -11.26
C TYR A 158 0.18 6.43 -10.78
N GLY A 159 0.21 7.48 -11.61
CA GLY A 159 0.79 8.75 -11.22
C GLY A 159 0.08 9.41 -10.04
N SER A 160 -1.21 9.15 -9.87
CA SER A 160 -2.01 9.65 -8.74
C SER A 160 -1.68 8.95 -7.41
N LEU A 161 -1.00 7.80 -7.45
CA LEU A 161 -0.49 7.15 -6.24
C LEU A 161 0.76 7.84 -5.68
N ASN A 162 1.41 8.68 -6.49
CA ASN A 162 2.64 9.34 -6.08
C ASN A 162 2.34 10.43 -5.04
N LYS A 163 2.60 10.12 -3.79
CA LYS A 163 2.25 10.88 -2.57
C LYS A 163 0.78 10.72 -2.15
N GLY A 164 0.62 10.41 -0.89
CA GLY A 164 -0.67 10.25 -0.23
C GLY A 164 -0.48 10.08 1.27
N TYR A 165 -1.58 9.79 1.93
CA TYR A 165 -1.64 9.57 3.37
C TYR A 165 -2.16 8.16 3.66
N THR A 166 -1.56 7.49 4.62
CA THR A 166 -1.95 6.12 5.02
C THR A 166 -3.41 6.06 5.47
N GLU A 167 -3.91 7.12 6.06
CA GLU A 167 -5.32 7.29 6.46
C GLU A 167 -6.27 7.18 5.28
N ALA A 168 -5.87 7.74 4.14
CA ALA A 168 -6.66 7.64 2.91
C ALA A 168 -6.69 6.20 2.39
N ALA A 169 -5.57 5.49 2.47
CA ALA A 169 -5.49 4.08 2.11
C ALA A 169 -6.34 3.21 3.05
N PHE A 170 -6.20 3.36 4.36
CA PHE A 170 -7.03 2.64 5.33
C PHE A 170 -8.52 2.85 5.07
N ARG A 171 -8.93 4.09 4.80
CA ARG A 171 -10.33 4.40 4.46
C ARG A 171 -10.77 3.70 3.17
N ALA A 172 -9.95 3.75 2.13
CA ALA A 172 -10.28 3.11 0.85
C ALA A 172 -10.38 1.58 0.97
N LEU A 173 -9.53 0.96 1.76
CA LEU A 173 -9.49 -0.49 1.96
C LEU A 173 -10.58 -1.00 2.90
N THR A 174 -10.91 -0.27 3.96
CA THR A 174 -11.80 -0.76 5.04
C THR A 174 -13.14 -0.05 5.13
N GLY A 175 -13.31 1.10 4.47
CA GLY A 175 -14.47 1.98 4.67
C GLY A 175 -14.51 2.66 6.03
N CYS A 176 -13.49 2.51 6.87
CA CYS A 176 -13.43 3.10 8.20
C CYS A 176 -13.26 4.62 8.12
N THR A 177 -14.21 5.35 8.70
CA THR A 177 -14.18 6.83 8.74
C THR A 177 -13.68 7.38 10.07
N LYS A 178 -13.54 6.52 11.09
CA LYS A 178 -12.99 6.91 12.41
C LYS A 178 -11.50 6.62 12.43
N GLN A 179 -10.73 7.66 12.24
CA GLN A 179 -9.26 7.57 12.22
C GLN A 179 -8.68 8.69 13.05
N GLU A 180 -7.62 8.37 13.77
CA GLU A 180 -6.85 9.32 14.57
C GLU A 180 -5.42 9.36 14.05
N THR A 181 -4.92 10.58 13.85
CA THR A 181 -3.53 10.82 13.51
C THR A 181 -2.87 11.63 14.61
N TRP A 182 -1.77 11.11 15.12
CA TRP A 182 -1.02 11.75 16.20
C TRP A 182 0.28 12.33 15.64
N THR A 183 0.45 13.63 15.84
CA THR A 183 1.64 14.35 15.35
C THR A 183 2.46 14.85 16.51
N ARG A 184 3.76 14.57 16.49
CA ARG A 184 4.70 15.06 17.51
C ARG A 184 4.96 16.55 17.31
N ARG A 185 4.77 17.33 18.35
CA ARG A 185 5.17 18.73 18.40
C ARG A 185 6.69 18.82 18.62
N MET A 186 7.38 19.59 17.77
CA MET A 186 8.84 19.68 17.83
C MET A 186 9.35 20.58 18.95
N SER A 187 8.51 21.48 19.49
CA SER A 187 8.89 22.46 20.54
C SER A 187 9.08 21.85 21.93
N ASP A 188 8.25 20.86 22.28
CA ASP A 188 8.18 20.27 23.62
C ASP A 188 8.11 18.74 23.62
N GLY A 189 7.98 18.12 22.45
CA GLY A 189 7.94 16.68 22.29
C GLY A 189 6.59 16.04 22.59
N THR A 190 5.56 16.82 22.93
CA THR A 190 4.19 16.34 23.13
C THR A 190 3.55 15.87 21.82
N TRP A 191 2.47 15.12 21.93
CA TRP A 191 1.74 14.59 20.79
C TRP A 191 0.33 15.18 20.75
N GLN A 192 -0.06 15.62 19.55
CA GLN A 192 -1.39 16.16 19.29
C GLN A 192 -2.19 15.22 18.40
N CYS A 193 -3.44 15.00 18.76
CA CYS A 193 -4.38 14.29 17.93
C CYS A 193 -4.91 15.21 16.82
N CYS A 194 -4.94 14.68 15.60
CA CYS A 194 -5.54 15.30 14.42
C CYS A 194 -6.59 14.36 13.85
N GLU A 195 -7.66 14.89 13.31
CA GLU A 195 -8.64 14.13 12.54
C GLU A 195 -8.50 14.45 11.05
N LEU A 196 -8.65 13.42 10.22
CA LEU A 196 -8.79 13.61 8.79
C LEU A 196 -10.20 14.16 8.52
N THR A 197 -10.29 15.33 7.86
CA THR A 197 -11.60 15.92 7.53
C THR A 197 -12.25 15.19 6.37
N ASP A 198 -13.59 15.13 6.37
CA ASP A 198 -14.38 14.46 5.32
C ASP A 198 -14.25 15.11 3.94
N ASP A 199 -13.89 16.38 3.87
CA ASP A 199 -13.95 17.18 2.63
C ASP A 199 -12.66 17.13 1.79
N SER A 200 -11.53 16.75 2.38
CA SER A 200 -10.31 16.51 1.61
C SER A 200 -9.43 15.47 2.28
N MET A 201 -8.96 14.50 1.50
CA MET A 201 -7.98 13.49 1.97
C MET A 201 -6.62 14.11 2.37
N ASN A 202 -6.48 15.41 2.27
CA ASN A 202 -5.23 16.14 2.47
C ASN A 202 -5.29 17.17 3.59
N THR A 203 -6.44 17.34 4.27
CA THR A 203 -6.59 18.35 5.31
C THR A 203 -6.87 17.72 6.64
N PHE A 204 -6.01 18.01 7.61
CA PHE A 204 -6.17 17.57 9.00
C PHE A 204 -6.72 18.73 9.82
N GLN A 205 -7.76 18.49 10.60
CA GLN A 205 -8.18 19.40 11.65
C GLN A 205 -7.68 18.90 13.00
N TYR A 206 -7.05 19.79 13.76
CA TYR A 206 -6.63 19.48 15.11
C TYR A 206 -7.85 19.39 16.02
N ARG A 207 -7.98 18.30 16.77
CA ARG A 207 -8.91 18.27 17.89
C ARG A 207 -8.44 19.29 18.93
N SER A 208 -9.38 20.02 19.49
CA SER A 208 -9.16 20.78 20.71
C SER A 208 -9.16 19.80 21.90
N GLY A 209 -8.05 19.13 22.13
CA GLY A 209 -7.82 18.21 23.23
C GLY A 209 -6.49 18.52 23.88
N GLU A 210 -6.28 17.98 25.06
CA GLU A 210 -4.98 18.08 25.71
C GLU A 210 -3.93 17.31 24.91
N ASP A 211 -2.75 17.90 24.80
CA ASP A 211 -1.58 17.21 24.28
C ASP A 211 -1.17 16.09 25.24
N ILE A 212 -0.72 14.97 24.71
CA ILE A 212 -0.27 13.86 25.54
C ILE A 212 1.25 13.68 25.45
N SER A 213 1.81 13.09 26.48
CA SER A 213 3.22 12.70 26.53
C SER A 213 3.51 11.48 25.63
N ALA A 214 4.78 11.19 25.38
CA ALA A 214 5.18 9.98 24.67
C ALA A 214 4.77 8.69 25.40
N ASP A 215 4.81 8.69 26.72
CA ASP A 215 4.44 7.53 27.55
C ASP A 215 2.93 7.25 27.48
N GLU A 216 2.11 8.31 27.52
CA GLU A 216 0.66 8.19 27.34
C GLU A 216 0.31 7.70 25.94
N LEU A 217 0.99 8.18 24.89
CA LEU A 217 0.80 7.66 23.54
C LEU A 217 1.21 6.19 23.45
N TRP A 218 2.33 5.81 24.10
CA TRP A 218 2.76 4.42 24.11
C TRP A 218 1.70 3.49 24.72
N GLN A 219 1.11 3.87 25.86
CA GLN A 219 0.03 3.11 26.47
C GLN A 219 -1.20 2.98 25.56
N GLN A 220 -1.52 4.05 24.80
CA GLN A 220 -2.59 3.99 23.81
C GLN A 220 -2.25 3.03 22.67
N LEU A 221 -1.01 3.09 22.14
CA LEU A 221 -0.54 2.18 21.09
C LEU A 221 -0.61 0.71 21.52
N GLU A 222 -0.21 0.39 22.75
CA GLU A 222 -0.35 -0.96 23.33
C GLU A 222 -1.82 -1.39 23.40
N GLY A 223 -2.70 -0.49 23.83
CA GLY A 223 -4.14 -0.73 23.89
C GLY A 223 -4.77 -0.90 22.51
N TRP A 224 -4.31 -0.19 21.49
CA TRP A 224 -4.77 -0.37 20.09
C TRP A 224 -4.21 -1.65 19.48
N SER A 225 -2.93 -1.94 19.72
CA SER A 225 -2.28 -3.17 19.26
C SER A 225 -3.00 -4.41 19.80
N SER A 226 -3.33 -4.43 21.09
CA SER A 226 -4.03 -5.56 21.73
C SER A 226 -5.47 -5.76 21.23
N ARG A 227 -6.05 -4.76 20.59
CA ARG A 227 -7.39 -4.79 19.99
C ARG A 227 -7.37 -4.90 18.46
N ASN A 228 -6.20 -5.20 17.87
CA ASN A 228 -6.01 -5.38 16.45
C ASN A 228 -6.38 -4.15 15.59
N PHE A 229 -6.11 -2.95 16.09
CA PHE A 229 -6.26 -1.74 15.28
C PHE A 229 -5.18 -1.71 14.19
N LEU A 230 -5.56 -1.29 12.99
CA LEU A 230 -4.59 -1.02 11.94
C LEU A 230 -3.85 0.29 12.28
N MET A 231 -2.53 0.23 12.28
CA MET A 231 -1.69 1.35 12.67
C MET A 231 -0.56 1.56 11.66
N SER A 232 -0.19 2.80 11.46
CA SER A 232 0.96 3.18 10.65
C SER A 232 1.73 4.32 11.29
N ALA A 233 2.99 4.47 10.92
CA ALA A 233 3.83 5.58 11.32
C ALA A 233 4.47 6.23 10.10
N SER A 234 4.78 7.52 10.18
CA SER A 234 5.51 8.21 9.14
C SER A 234 6.50 9.22 9.73
N VAL A 235 7.58 9.47 9.02
CA VAL A 235 8.54 10.51 9.36
C VAL A 235 8.41 11.63 8.36
N LYS A 236 8.10 12.84 8.84
CA LYS A 236 7.93 14.02 7.98
C LYS A 236 9.25 14.33 7.27
N ALA A 237 9.17 14.59 5.96
CA ALA A 237 10.33 15.04 5.19
C ALA A 237 10.84 16.38 5.70
N SER A 238 12.14 16.51 5.89
CA SER A 238 12.81 17.78 6.05
C SER A 238 12.84 18.53 4.70
N LYS A 239 12.89 19.85 4.73
CA LYS A 239 12.73 20.74 3.56
C LYS A 239 13.41 20.21 2.27
N GLY A 240 12.57 19.87 1.30
CA GLY A 240 12.97 19.73 -0.12
C GLY A 240 13.52 18.37 -0.55
N GLU A 241 13.78 17.43 0.33
CA GLU A 241 14.28 16.09 -0.01
C GLU A 241 13.18 15.04 0.15
N VAL A 242 13.01 14.23 -0.88
CA VAL A 242 12.16 13.04 -0.86
C VAL A 242 13.06 11.89 -0.43
N GLU A 243 12.69 11.20 0.69
CA GLU A 243 13.36 9.99 1.18
C GLU A 243 14.86 10.16 1.55
N ARG A 244 15.12 10.87 2.64
CA ARG A 244 16.45 10.91 3.24
C ARG A 244 16.57 9.92 4.39
N ARG A 245 17.61 9.06 4.35
CA ARG A 245 17.93 8.16 5.45
C ARG A 245 18.53 8.91 6.63
N ARG A 246 17.97 8.75 7.80
CA ARG A 246 18.44 9.32 9.07
C ARG A 246 19.51 8.42 9.72
N PRO A 247 20.31 8.96 10.67
CA PRO A 247 21.31 8.17 11.40
C PRO A 247 20.70 7.03 12.23
N ASP A 248 19.43 7.16 12.67
CA ASP A 248 18.68 6.15 13.39
C ASP A 248 18.08 5.05 12.47
N GLY A 249 18.36 5.12 11.17
CA GLY A 249 17.92 4.16 10.15
C GLY A 249 16.56 4.46 9.54
N LEU A 250 15.77 5.38 10.10
CA LEU A 250 14.48 5.78 9.53
C LEU A 250 14.68 6.63 8.26
N ILE A 251 13.68 6.58 7.38
CA ILE A 251 13.63 7.33 6.13
C ILE A 251 12.62 8.47 6.28
N GLU A 252 13.05 9.70 6.06
CA GLU A 252 12.16 10.86 6.03
C GLU A 252 11.28 10.83 4.78
N GLY A 253 10.03 11.30 4.91
CA GLY A 253 9.07 11.28 3.80
C GLY A 253 8.53 9.88 3.48
N HIS A 254 8.74 8.91 4.36
CA HIS A 254 8.33 7.52 4.18
C HIS A 254 7.30 7.10 5.21
N ALA A 255 6.38 6.21 4.80
CA ALA A 255 5.37 5.60 5.64
C ALA A 255 5.76 4.15 5.99
N TYR A 256 5.47 3.76 7.20
CA TYR A 256 5.77 2.45 7.77
C TYR A 256 4.48 1.79 8.27
N SER A 257 4.33 0.50 8.02
CA SER A 257 3.35 -0.32 8.74
C SER A 257 3.77 -0.50 10.20
N LEU A 258 2.85 -0.31 11.13
CA LEU A 258 3.05 -0.60 12.53
C LEU A 258 2.21 -1.83 12.88
N LEU A 259 2.85 -3.00 12.85
CA LEU A 259 2.14 -4.29 12.92
C LEU A 259 1.74 -4.65 14.34
N MET A 260 2.61 -4.37 15.32
CA MET A 260 2.35 -4.59 16.74
C MET A 260 3.26 -3.75 17.61
N THR A 261 2.90 -3.62 18.88
CA THR A 261 3.74 -3.06 19.94
C THR A 261 4.08 -4.16 20.94
N ILE A 262 5.34 -4.18 21.42
CA ILE A 262 5.82 -5.14 22.41
C ILE A 262 6.62 -4.38 23.47
N THR A 263 6.22 -4.53 24.74
CA THR A 263 7.06 -4.11 25.87
C THR A 263 7.97 -5.25 26.27
N VAL A 264 9.28 -5.05 26.10
CA VAL A 264 10.29 -6.01 26.55
C VAL A 264 10.65 -5.68 28.00
N GLY A 265 10.28 -6.55 28.94
CA GLY A 265 10.71 -6.45 30.32
C GLY A 265 12.22 -6.67 30.39
N HIS A 266 12.98 -5.72 30.94
CA HIS A 266 14.35 -6.00 31.38
C HIS A 266 14.23 -6.70 32.75
N ASP A 267 14.42 -8.02 32.76
CA ASP A 267 14.78 -8.71 33.99
C ASP A 267 16.17 -8.20 34.43
N LEU A 268 16.16 -7.17 35.28
CA LEU A 268 17.34 -6.76 36.02
C LEU A 268 17.54 -7.76 37.17
N GLU A 269 17.79 -9.03 36.84
CA GLU A 269 18.32 -9.99 37.78
C GLU A 269 19.65 -10.52 37.28
N GLY A 270 20.71 -9.98 37.79
CA GLY A 270 22.08 -10.38 37.60
C GLY A 270 22.97 -9.61 38.53
N GLY A 271 22.81 -9.84 39.86
CA GLY A 271 23.81 -9.47 40.86
C GLY A 271 25.04 -10.37 40.78
#